data_160ca90273a821f61ef21235a0a41d8a
#
_entry.id   160ca90273a821f61ef21235a0a41d8a
#
_cell.length_a   1.000
_cell.length_b   1.000
_cell.length_c   1.000
_cell.angle_alpha   90.00
_cell.angle_beta   90.00
_cell.angle_gamma   90.00
#
_symmetry.space_group_name_H-M   'P 1'
#
loop_
_entity.id
_entity.type
_entity.pdbx_description
1 polymer ?
#
loop_
_entity_poly.entity_id
_entity_poly.type
_entity_poly.pdbx_seq_one_letter_code
_entity_poly.pdbx_strand_id
1 'polypeptide(L)'
;MGTIICIGGLVGLKNKEKVFIPYSPRKIDFEIMKLSTKVNPKVLFIGTASSEREDYYISFKNAYESLGAIVENLCVLNNNITFEEIRKKILSSDIIYVGCGKTKFMMDVWKSKGIDKCLIEAYKKDIILAGMSAGSYCWFKYNYEMIEGLDLIHMINCVHYDEKSKEKKKQFYDNIKKNNLRGIAIDNDASLIFSGTDYKIVKNYENSKAYDIVFEDGKYIEKEII
;
A
#
# COMPACT_ATOMS: atom_id res chain seq x y z
N MET A 1 -0.14 16.29 9.27
CA MET A 1 -0.04 15.83 7.86
C MET A 1 0.02 14.31 7.88
N GLY A 2 -0.89 13.63 7.21
CA GLY A 2 -1.08 12.18 7.33
C GLY A 2 0.18 11.37 7.03
N THR A 3 0.24 10.16 7.58
CA THR A 3 1.35 9.22 7.36
C THR A 3 0.90 8.11 6.42
N ILE A 4 1.72 7.79 5.41
CA ILE A 4 1.44 6.71 4.44
C ILE A 4 2.60 5.72 4.42
N ILE A 5 2.30 4.43 4.55
CA ILE A 5 3.27 3.34 4.46
C ILE A 5 3.05 2.56 3.17
N CYS A 6 4.03 2.62 2.28
CA CYS A 6 4.02 1.97 0.98
C CYS A 6 4.93 0.74 1.01
N ILE A 7 4.35 -0.47 0.95
CA ILE A 7 5.08 -1.73 1.04
C ILE A 7 5.23 -2.31 -0.35
N GLY A 8 6.45 -2.63 -0.78
CA GLY A 8 6.73 -3.19 -2.09
C GLY A 8 6.09 -4.56 -2.32
N GLY A 9 6.18 -5.42 -1.34
CA GLY A 9 5.62 -6.76 -1.31
C GLY A 9 6.22 -7.53 -0.14
N LEU A 10 5.70 -8.73 0.12
CA LEU A 10 6.26 -9.65 1.11
C LEU A 10 6.41 -11.03 0.48
N VAL A 11 7.60 -11.59 0.60
CA VAL A 11 7.85 -12.96 0.15
C VAL A 11 7.20 -13.96 1.11
N GLY A 12 6.61 -15.03 0.56
CA GLY A 12 6.07 -16.15 1.36
C GLY A 12 4.68 -15.95 1.92
N LEU A 13 3.89 -14.98 1.43
CA LEU A 13 2.50 -14.80 1.86
C LEU A 13 1.51 -15.84 1.30
N LYS A 14 1.92 -16.59 0.28
CA LYS A 14 1.08 -17.59 -0.38
C LYS A 14 1.82 -18.91 -0.51
N ASN A 15 1.08 -20.02 -0.37
CA ASN A 15 1.59 -21.33 -0.69
C ASN A 15 1.61 -21.58 -2.22
N LYS A 16 2.03 -22.78 -2.64
CA LYS A 16 2.07 -23.20 -4.06
C LYS A 16 0.71 -23.11 -4.75
N GLU A 17 -0.39 -23.25 -4.03
CA GLU A 17 -1.78 -23.18 -4.50
C GLU A 17 -2.32 -21.74 -4.52
N LYS A 18 -1.46 -20.74 -4.25
CA LYS A 18 -1.81 -19.31 -4.16
C LYS A 18 -2.79 -18.96 -3.02
N VAL A 19 -2.89 -19.82 -2.01
CA VAL A 19 -3.66 -19.56 -0.78
C VAL A 19 -2.81 -18.74 0.17
N PHE A 20 -3.38 -17.71 0.77
CA PHE A 20 -2.70 -16.94 1.82
C PHE A 20 -2.53 -17.80 3.06
N ILE A 21 -1.33 -17.83 3.59
CA ILE A 21 -0.98 -18.60 4.77
C ILE A 21 -0.71 -17.67 5.96
N PRO A 22 -0.96 -18.11 7.20
CA PRO A 22 -0.57 -17.37 8.38
C PRO A 22 0.93 -17.09 8.36
N TYR A 23 1.32 -15.88 8.73
CA TYR A 23 2.72 -15.49 8.87
C TYR A 23 2.96 -14.81 10.22
N SER A 24 4.18 -14.89 10.71
CA SER A 24 4.60 -14.10 11.86
C SER A 24 4.85 -12.66 11.44
N PRO A 25 4.43 -11.68 12.26
CA PRO A 25 4.74 -10.28 12.00
C PRO A 25 6.24 -10.02 11.79
N ARG A 26 6.55 -9.12 10.87
CA ARG A 26 7.91 -8.74 10.49
C ARG A 26 8.20 -7.31 10.93
N LYS A 27 9.43 -6.86 10.77
CA LYS A 27 9.86 -5.51 11.18
C LYS A 27 8.95 -4.40 10.63
N ILE A 28 8.50 -4.51 9.37
CA ILE A 28 7.58 -3.54 8.76
C ILE A 28 6.27 -3.48 9.54
N ASP A 29 5.70 -4.62 9.95
CA ASP A 29 4.43 -4.67 10.69
C ASP A 29 4.58 -4.02 12.08
N PHE A 30 5.69 -4.28 12.78
CA PHE A 30 6.00 -3.62 14.05
C PHE A 30 6.14 -2.10 13.88
N GLU A 31 6.77 -1.63 12.80
CA GLU A 31 6.90 -0.19 12.56
C GLU A 31 5.56 0.47 12.23
N ILE A 32 4.67 -0.20 11.50
CA ILE A 32 3.29 0.27 11.27
C ILE A 32 2.57 0.46 12.60
N MET A 33 2.62 -0.54 13.47
CA MET A 33 1.96 -0.49 14.78
C MET A 33 2.49 0.62 15.68
N LYS A 34 3.81 0.87 15.67
CA LYS A 34 4.46 1.94 16.45
C LYS A 34 4.06 3.35 16.03
N LEU A 35 3.54 3.55 14.82
CA LEU A 35 3.07 4.86 14.37
C LEU A 35 1.79 5.31 15.09
N SER A 36 1.01 4.37 15.62
CA SER A 36 -0.14 4.68 16.44
C SER A 36 0.28 4.99 17.87
N THR A 37 -0.32 6.04 18.46
CA THR A 37 -0.15 6.37 19.87
C THR A 37 -1.04 5.55 20.81
N LYS A 38 -1.95 4.72 20.25
CA LYS A 38 -2.88 3.90 21.02
C LYS A 38 -2.27 2.56 21.38
N VAL A 39 -2.59 2.06 22.56
CA VAL A 39 -2.15 0.75 23.05
C VAL A 39 -2.72 -0.40 22.20
N ASN A 40 -4.00 -0.31 21.85
CA ASN A 40 -4.70 -1.28 21.00
C ASN A 40 -5.33 -0.54 19.81
N PRO A 41 -4.56 -0.21 18.77
CA PRO A 41 -5.09 0.55 17.64
C PRO A 41 -6.10 -0.27 16.84
N LYS A 42 -7.15 0.39 16.37
CA LYS A 42 -8.09 -0.16 15.40
C LYS A 42 -7.46 -0.18 14.03
N VAL A 43 -7.27 -1.37 13.48
CA VAL A 43 -6.74 -1.59 12.14
C VAL A 43 -7.86 -2.06 11.21
N LEU A 44 -8.19 -1.25 10.22
CA LEU A 44 -9.16 -1.62 9.18
C LEU A 44 -8.43 -2.26 8.00
N PHE A 45 -8.71 -3.54 7.76
CA PHE A 45 -8.22 -4.23 6.58
C PHE A 45 -9.16 -4.01 5.40
N ILE A 46 -8.63 -3.66 4.22
CA ILE A 46 -9.38 -3.52 2.98
C ILE A 46 -8.79 -4.48 1.93
N GLY A 47 -9.51 -5.58 1.70
CA GLY A 47 -9.11 -6.66 0.81
C GLY A 47 -9.66 -6.58 -0.60
N THR A 48 -10.22 -5.44 -1.05
CA THR A 48 -10.90 -5.29 -2.35
C THR A 48 -10.03 -5.75 -3.52
N ALA A 49 -8.72 -5.43 -3.52
CA ALA A 49 -7.80 -5.82 -4.59
C ALA A 49 -7.69 -7.33 -4.80
N SER A 50 -7.87 -8.12 -3.75
CA SER A 50 -7.85 -9.59 -3.75
C SER A 50 -9.24 -10.21 -3.82
N SER A 51 -10.27 -9.44 -4.19
CA SER A 51 -11.67 -9.86 -4.19
C SER A 51 -12.16 -10.30 -2.81
N GLU A 52 -11.67 -9.62 -1.76
CA GLU A 52 -12.07 -9.82 -0.35
C GLU A 52 -11.90 -11.27 0.14
N ARG A 53 -10.81 -11.92 -0.29
CA ARG A 53 -10.50 -13.31 0.08
C ARG A 53 -10.41 -13.47 1.59
N GLU A 54 -11.18 -14.42 2.11
CA GLU A 54 -11.27 -14.68 3.55
C GLU A 54 -9.95 -15.22 4.13
N ASP A 55 -9.25 -16.10 3.40
CA ASP A 55 -7.95 -16.65 3.83
C ASP A 55 -6.89 -15.54 3.99
N TYR A 56 -6.91 -14.52 3.14
CA TYR A 56 -6.02 -13.38 3.28
C TYR A 56 -6.37 -12.54 4.50
N TYR A 57 -7.67 -12.24 4.69
CA TYR A 57 -8.11 -11.51 5.87
C TYR A 57 -7.75 -12.23 7.17
N ILE A 58 -8.00 -13.55 7.26
CA ILE A 58 -7.67 -14.34 8.45
C ILE A 58 -6.16 -14.32 8.73
N SER A 59 -5.33 -14.49 7.69
CA SER A 59 -3.87 -14.43 7.81
C SER A 59 -3.41 -13.07 8.33
N PHE A 60 -3.94 -11.98 7.78
CA PHE A 60 -3.67 -10.61 8.22
C PHE A 60 -4.14 -10.36 9.65
N LYS A 61 -5.39 -10.73 9.95
CA LYS A 61 -5.99 -10.54 11.27
C LYS A 61 -5.17 -11.21 12.36
N ASN A 62 -4.82 -12.49 12.19
CA ASN A 62 -4.03 -13.23 13.19
C ASN A 62 -2.66 -12.55 13.43
N ALA A 63 -2.00 -12.07 12.37
CA ALA A 63 -0.72 -11.38 12.49
C ALA A 63 -0.86 -10.07 13.29
N TYR A 64 -1.83 -9.21 12.94
CA TYR A 64 -1.98 -7.90 13.59
C TYR A 64 -2.61 -7.98 14.99
N GLU A 65 -3.51 -8.93 15.25
CA GLU A 65 -4.02 -9.19 16.61
C GLU A 65 -2.91 -9.70 17.54
N SER A 66 -1.96 -10.47 17.03
CA SER A 66 -0.77 -10.87 17.81
C SER A 66 0.13 -9.70 18.21
N LEU A 67 0.01 -8.55 17.51
CA LEU A 67 0.68 -7.29 17.85
C LEU A 67 -0.17 -6.38 18.76
N GLY A 68 -1.35 -6.84 19.19
CA GLY A 68 -2.25 -6.09 20.06
C GLY A 68 -3.26 -5.19 19.31
N ALA A 69 -3.39 -5.30 18.00
CA ALA A 69 -4.40 -4.55 17.26
C ALA A 69 -5.82 -5.09 17.46
N ILE A 70 -6.81 -4.22 17.28
CA ILE A 70 -8.21 -4.62 17.07
C ILE A 70 -8.46 -4.57 15.57
N VAL A 71 -8.61 -5.74 14.92
CA VAL A 71 -8.69 -5.84 13.47
C VAL A 71 -10.14 -5.95 13.00
N GLU A 72 -10.55 -5.03 12.13
CA GLU A 72 -11.83 -5.06 11.42
C GLU A 72 -11.61 -5.29 9.91
N ASN A 73 -12.60 -5.87 9.24
CA ASN A 73 -12.62 -6.04 7.78
C ASN A 73 -13.62 -5.07 7.15
N LEU A 74 -13.25 -4.49 6.01
CA LEU A 74 -14.17 -3.76 5.15
C LEU A 74 -14.45 -4.57 3.89
N CYS A 75 -15.61 -5.23 3.86
CA CYS A 75 -16.13 -5.94 2.69
C CYS A 75 -17.10 -5.02 1.94
N VAL A 76 -16.81 -4.73 0.68
CA VAL A 76 -17.58 -3.78 -0.14
C VAL A 76 -18.11 -4.39 -1.44
N LEU A 77 -17.70 -5.62 -1.77
CA LEU A 77 -18.11 -6.28 -3.01
C LEU A 77 -19.54 -6.84 -2.94
N ASN A 78 -20.01 -7.21 -1.75
CA ASN A 78 -21.42 -7.47 -1.53
C ASN A 78 -22.15 -6.13 -1.38
N ASN A 79 -23.33 -6.01 -1.99
CA ASN A 79 -24.09 -4.75 -2.02
C ASN A 79 -24.86 -4.44 -0.71
N ASN A 80 -24.55 -5.12 0.40
CA ASN A 80 -25.29 -5.01 1.67
C ASN A 80 -24.73 -3.95 2.61
N ILE A 81 -23.64 -3.25 2.25
CA ILE A 81 -23.03 -2.18 3.06
C ILE A 81 -23.36 -0.82 2.46
N THR A 82 -23.87 0.09 3.29
CA THR A 82 -24.17 1.47 2.89
C THR A 82 -22.93 2.34 2.84
N PHE A 83 -23.02 3.48 2.13
CA PHE A 83 -21.93 4.46 2.09
C PHE A 83 -21.59 5.00 3.47
N GLU A 84 -22.61 5.27 4.31
CA GLU A 84 -22.44 5.75 5.68
C GLU A 84 -21.69 4.74 6.55
N GLU A 85 -21.97 3.46 6.41
CA GLU A 85 -21.26 2.39 7.14
C GLU A 85 -19.82 2.28 6.67
N ILE A 86 -19.57 2.36 5.35
CA ILE A 86 -18.21 2.39 4.79
C ILE A 86 -17.43 3.57 5.38
N ARG A 87 -18.00 4.78 5.28
CA ARG A 87 -17.38 6.01 5.78
C ARG A 87 -17.13 5.95 7.28
N LYS A 88 -18.10 5.44 8.07
CA LYS A 88 -17.96 5.26 9.52
C LYS A 88 -16.80 4.32 9.85
N LYS A 89 -16.70 3.15 9.21
CA LYS A 89 -15.60 2.21 9.43
C LYS A 89 -14.24 2.83 9.11
N ILE A 90 -14.11 3.50 7.97
CA ILE A 90 -12.88 4.17 7.55
C ILE A 90 -12.48 5.26 8.55
N LEU A 91 -13.39 6.15 8.91
CA LEU A 91 -13.07 7.31 9.75
C LEU A 91 -12.97 7.02 11.26
N SER A 92 -13.42 5.84 11.71
CA SER A 92 -13.27 5.40 13.10
C SER A 92 -12.02 4.54 13.35
N SER A 93 -11.22 4.30 12.31
CA SER A 93 -10.00 3.51 12.40
C SER A 93 -8.78 4.37 12.75
N ASP A 94 -7.78 3.76 13.35
CA ASP A 94 -6.48 4.40 13.65
C ASP A 94 -5.48 4.14 12.53
N ILE A 95 -5.57 2.95 11.94
CA ILE A 95 -4.74 2.49 10.82
C ILE A 95 -5.66 1.86 9.77
N ILE A 96 -5.47 2.22 8.51
CA ILE A 96 -6.12 1.57 7.37
C ILE A 96 -5.06 0.81 6.60
N TYR A 97 -5.24 -0.51 6.43
CA TYR A 97 -4.32 -1.36 5.69
C TYR A 97 -4.98 -1.91 4.43
N VAL A 98 -4.43 -1.57 3.27
CA VAL A 98 -4.90 -2.04 1.97
C VAL A 98 -4.07 -3.22 1.50
N GLY A 99 -4.74 -4.34 1.22
CA GLY A 99 -4.11 -5.58 0.80
C GLY A 99 -3.62 -5.59 -0.66
N CYS A 100 -2.91 -6.65 -1.01
CA CYS A 100 -2.42 -6.88 -2.39
C CYS A 100 -3.51 -7.41 -3.33
N GLY A 101 -3.28 -7.32 -4.65
CA GLY A 101 -4.14 -7.88 -5.68
C GLY A 101 -4.19 -7.06 -6.97
N LYS A 102 -5.37 -6.91 -7.55
CA LYS A 102 -5.61 -6.22 -8.83
C LYS A 102 -5.91 -4.74 -8.61
N THR A 103 -4.93 -3.86 -8.87
CA THR A 103 -5.04 -2.42 -8.63
C THR A 103 -6.21 -1.78 -9.38
N LYS A 104 -6.32 -2.04 -10.70
CA LYS A 104 -7.39 -1.44 -11.51
C LYS A 104 -8.77 -1.81 -11.00
N PHE A 105 -9.00 -3.10 -10.74
CA PHE A 105 -10.28 -3.58 -10.19
C PHE A 105 -10.63 -2.87 -8.87
N MET A 106 -9.67 -2.79 -7.95
CA MET A 106 -9.85 -2.11 -6.66
C MET A 106 -10.23 -0.64 -6.85
N MET A 107 -9.50 0.09 -7.71
CA MET A 107 -9.76 1.52 -7.95
C MET A 107 -11.11 1.75 -8.62
N ASP A 108 -11.53 0.89 -9.56
CA ASP A 108 -12.85 0.98 -10.20
C ASP A 108 -13.98 0.79 -9.17
N VAL A 109 -13.86 -0.21 -8.28
CA VAL A 109 -14.82 -0.44 -7.18
C VAL A 109 -14.85 0.74 -6.22
N TRP A 110 -13.70 1.26 -5.82
CA TRP A 110 -13.62 2.38 -4.89
C TRP A 110 -14.24 3.66 -5.44
N LYS A 111 -13.96 3.99 -6.70
CA LYS A 111 -14.58 5.14 -7.37
C LYS A 111 -16.12 4.99 -7.46
N SER A 112 -16.61 3.78 -7.76
CA SER A 112 -18.06 3.52 -7.87
C SER A 112 -18.81 3.61 -6.54
N LYS A 113 -18.11 3.36 -5.41
CA LYS A 113 -18.70 3.34 -4.05
C LYS A 113 -18.30 4.55 -3.19
N GLY A 114 -17.48 5.49 -3.72
CA GLY A 114 -17.04 6.68 -3.00
C GLY A 114 -15.99 6.42 -1.91
N ILE A 115 -15.37 5.22 -1.90
CA ILE A 115 -14.33 4.83 -0.92
C ILE A 115 -13.10 5.69 -1.08
N ASP A 116 -12.72 6.02 -2.32
CA ASP A 116 -11.64 6.93 -2.68
C ASP A 116 -11.73 8.26 -1.91
N LYS A 117 -12.93 8.86 -1.87
CA LYS A 117 -13.18 10.11 -1.14
C LYS A 117 -13.06 9.93 0.38
N CYS A 118 -13.54 8.79 0.91
CA CYS A 118 -13.41 8.49 2.34
C CYS A 118 -11.95 8.30 2.75
N LEU A 119 -11.11 7.67 1.92
CA LEU A 119 -9.69 7.48 2.18
C LEU A 119 -8.91 8.79 2.11
N ILE A 120 -9.24 9.68 1.15
CA ILE A 120 -8.67 11.04 1.10
C ILE A 120 -9.08 11.84 2.35
N GLU A 121 -10.32 11.70 2.83
CA GLU A 121 -10.78 12.33 4.09
C GLU A 121 -10.01 11.75 5.29
N ALA A 122 -9.82 10.42 5.35
CA ALA A 122 -9.05 9.76 6.40
C ALA A 122 -7.61 10.28 6.47
N TYR A 123 -6.93 10.41 5.32
CA TYR A 123 -5.60 11.01 5.24
C TYR A 123 -5.54 12.43 5.82
N LYS A 124 -6.53 13.27 5.47
CA LYS A 124 -6.62 14.65 6.00
C LYS A 124 -6.89 14.72 7.50
N LYS A 125 -7.40 13.65 8.10
CA LYS A 125 -7.66 13.49 9.54
C LYS A 125 -6.52 12.77 10.27
N ASP A 126 -5.34 12.65 9.64
CA ASP A 126 -4.15 12.02 10.19
C ASP A 126 -4.33 10.53 10.57
N ILE A 127 -5.34 9.84 9.98
CA ILE A 127 -5.44 8.38 10.06
C ILE A 127 -4.28 7.79 9.26
N ILE A 128 -3.59 6.82 9.85
CA ILE A 128 -2.42 6.18 9.24
C ILE A 128 -2.89 5.29 8.08
N LEU A 129 -2.30 5.50 6.91
CA LEU A 129 -2.58 4.69 5.72
C LEU A 129 -1.41 3.75 5.47
N ALA A 130 -1.68 2.46 5.31
CA ALA A 130 -0.68 1.46 4.95
C ALA A 130 -1.19 0.63 3.77
N GLY A 131 -0.28 0.08 2.98
CA GLY A 131 -0.71 -0.81 1.93
C GLY A 131 0.43 -1.53 1.24
N MET A 132 0.13 -2.73 0.74
CA MET A 132 1.08 -3.62 0.11
C MET A 132 0.73 -3.86 -1.34
N SER A 133 1.72 -3.78 -2.24
CA SER A 133 1.54 -4.04 -3.68
C SER A 133 0.43 -3.16 -4.28
N ALA A 134 -0.74 -3.70 -4.63
CA ALA A 134 -1.89 -2.90 -5.07
C ALA A 134 -2.27 -1.82 -4.05
N GLY A 135 -2.19 -2.14 -2.75
CA GLY A 135 -2.41 -1.20 -1.66
C GLY A 135 -1.33 -0.14 -1.50
N SER A 136 -0.10 -0.40 -1.96
CA SER A 136 0.93 0.63 -2.09
C SER A 136 0.63 1.56 -3.27
N TYR A 137 0.32 1.00 -4.42
CA TYR A 137 0.02 1.75 -5.63
C TYR A 137 -1.11 2.77 -5.46
N CYS A 138 -2.15 2.43 -4.72
CA CYS A 138 -3.35 3.26 -4.63
C CYS A 138 -3.11 4.64 -4.01
N TRP A 139 -2.04 4.86 -3.27
CA TRP A 139 -1.70 6.15 -2.67
C TRP A 139 -1.03 7.13 -3.62
N PHE A 140 -0.37 6.59 -4.68
CA PHE A 140 0.34 7.39 -5.67
C PHE A 140 -0.60 7.96 -6.74
N LYS A 141 -0.08 8.91 -7.51
CA LYS A 141 -0.79 9.41 -8.70
C LYS A 141 -0.97 8.30 -9.73
N TYR A 142 0.10 7.58 -10.03
CA TYR A 142 0.07 6.46 -10.96
C TYR A 142 0.92 5.28 -10.45
N ASN A 143 0.56 4.08 -10.87
CA ASN A 143 1.49 2.94 -10.85
C ASN A 143 2.31 2.92 -12.15
N TYR A 144 3.25 1.98 -12.26
CA TYR A 144 4.08 1.82 -13.45
C TYR A 144 3.29 1.51 -14.73
N GLU A 145 2.06 1.00 -14.66
CA GLU A 145 1.13 0.74 -15.77
C GLU A 145 0.24 1.95 -16.09
N MET A 146 0.44 3.08 -15.43
CA MET A 146 -0.39 4.30 -15.52
C MET A 146 -1.84 4.12 -15.04
N ILE A 147 -2.07 3.17 -14.14
CA ILE A 147 -3.34 3.10 -13.40
C ILE A 147 -3.34 4.22 -12.37
N GLU A 148 -4.35 5.09 -12.43
CA GLU A 148 -4.50 6.22 -11.53
C GLU A 148 -4.91 5.77 -10.12
N GLY A 149 -4.16 6.25 -9.10
CA GLY A 149 -4.47 6.10 -7.69
C GLY A 149 -5.19 7.30 -7.09
N LEU A 150 -4.98 7.55 -5.80
CA LEU A 150 -5.61 8.64 -5.04
C LEU A 150 -4.84 9.97 -5.11
N ASP A 151 -3.68 9.98 -5.73
CA ASP A 151 -2.77 11.15 -5.84
C ASP A 151 -2.43 11.82 -4.49
N LEU A 152 -2.33 11.02 -3.43
CA LEU A 152 -1.83 11.50 -2.13
C LEU A 152 -0.31 11.66 -2.16
N ILE A 153 0.36 10.88 -3.00
CA ILE A 153 1.78 10.99 -3.34
C ILE A 153 1.88 11.25 -4.84
N HIS A 154 2.26 12.47 -5.22
CA HIS A 154 2.28 12.93 -6.62
C HIS A 154 3.48 12.39 -7.40
N MET A 155 3.61 11.06 -7.48
CA MET A 155 4.71 10.34 -8.11
C MET A 155 4.19 9.09 -8.82
N ILE A 156 5.07 8.39 -9.56
CA ILE A 156 4.80 7.07 -10.14
C ILE A 156 5.43 6.02 -9.24
N ASN A 157 4.68 4.96 -8.90
CA ASN A 157 5.17 3.88 -8.05
C ASN A 157 5.41 2.58 -8.84
N CYS A 158 6.51 1.89 -8.52
CA CYS A 158 6.83 0.56 -9.01
C CYS A 158 7.23 -0.35 -7.84
N VAL A 159 6.33 -1.22 -7.39
CA VAL A 159 6.61 -2.22 -6.35
C VAL A 159 7.11 -3.54 -6.94
N HIS A 160 7.60 -4.46 -6.10
CA HIS A 160 8.27 -5.70 -6.53
C HIS A 160 9.40 -5.38 -7.52
N TYR A 161 10.22 -4.38 -7.21
CA TYR A 161 11.22 -3.86 -8.14
C TYR A 161 12.42 -4.80 -8.30
N ASP A 162 12.71 -5.62 -7.29
CA ASP A 162 13.69 -6.71 -7.30
C ASP A 162 13.35 -7.87 -8.26
N GLU A 163 12.10 -7.95 -8.72
CA GLU A 163 11.71 -8.90 -9.75
C GLU A 163 12.39 -8.58 -11.09
N LYS A 164 12.97 -9.62 -11.74
CA LYS A 164 13.80 -9.46 -12.95
C LYS A 164 13.01 -9.17 -14.24
N SER A 165 11.90 -8.45 -14.17
CA SER A 165 11.13 -8.07 -15.35
C SER A 165 11.71 -6.83 -16.04
N LYS A 166 12.45 -7.04 -17.13
CA LYS A 166 13.00 -5.93 -17.95
C LYS A 166 11.91 -5.05 -18.55
N GLU A 167 10.79 -5.66 -18.94
CA GLU A 167 9.65 -4.95 -19.54
C GLU A 167 8.99 -4.01 -18.55
N LYS A 168 8.71 -4.46 -17.33
CA LYS A 168 8.17 -3.65 -16.24
C LYS A 168 9.08 -2.46 -15.92
N LYS A 169 10.39 -2.68 -15.80
CA LYS A 169 11.35 -1.60 -15.55
C LYS A 169 11.35 -0.60 -16.72
N LYS A 170 11.42 -1.09 -17.95
CA LYS A 170 11.38 -0.21 -19.13
C LYS A 170 10.11 0.64 -19.13
N GLN A 171 8.94 0.06 -18.94
CA GLN A 171 7.66 0.79 -18.90
C GLN A 171 7.65 1.84 -17.80
N PHE A 172 8.18 1.52 -16.61
CA PHE A 172 8.28 2.44 -15.48
C PHE A 172 9.14 3.67 -15.84
N TYR A 173 10.34 3.46 -16.40
CA TYR A 173 11.22 4.54 -16.84
C TYR A 173 10.61 5.39 -17.95
N ASP A 174 10.04 4.75 -18.98
CA ASP A 174 9.37 5.45 -20.07
C ASP A 174 8.24 6.36 -19.55
N ASN A 175 7.49 5.91 -18.53
CA ASN A 175 6.41 6.68 -17.93
C ASN A 175 6.92 7.84 -17.06
N ILE A 176 8.02 7.68 -16.32
CA ILE A 176 8.70 8.77 -15.61
C ILE A 176 9.06 9.89 -16.59
N LYS A 177 9.76 9.54 -17.69
CA LYS A 177 10.17 10.50 -18.71
C LYS A 177 8.97 11.18 -19.38
N LYS A 178 7.99 10.38 -19.85
CA LYS A 178 6.83 10.87 -20.60
C LYS A 178 5.97 11.85 -19.80
N ASN A 179 5.81 11.60 -18.50
CA ASN A 179 4.92 12.41 -17.66
C ASN A 179 5.67 13.46 -16.83
N ASN A 180 7.00 13.51 -16.95
CA ASN A 180 7.86 14.38 -16.14
C ASN A 180 7.55 14.27 -14.64
N LEU A 181 7.36 13.05 -14.17
CA LEU A 181 7.07 12.74 -12.76
C LEU A 181 8.24 11.97 -12.16
N ARG A 182 8.45 12.18 -10.87
CA ARG A 182 9.36 11.38 -10.06
C ARG A 182 8.83 9.95 -9.91
N GLY A 183 9.72 8.97 -9.92
CA GLY A 183 9.40 7.57 -9.72
C GLY A 183 9.92 7.05 -8.38
N ILE A 184 9.12 6.26 -7.67
CA ILE A 184 9.51 5.51 -6.48
C ILE A 184 9.43 4.03 -6.78
N ALA A 185 10.56 3.34 -6.65
CA ALA A 185 10.66 1.88 -6.80
C ALA A 185 10.90 1.23 -5.43
N ILE A 186 10.19 0.14 -5.13
CA ILE A 186 10.27 -0.54 -3.83
C ILE A 186 10.36 -2.05 -4.06
N ASP A 187 11.42 -2.66 -3.53
CA ASP A 187 11.63 -4.11 -3.55
C ASP A 187 10.63 -4.85 -2.65
N ASN A 188 10.52 -6.16 -2.83
CA ASN A 188 9.88 -7.01 -1.84
C ASN A 188 10.59 -6.87 -0.49
N ASP A 189 9.83 -6.97 0.60
CA ASP A 189 10.31 -6.84 1.98
C ASP A 189 10.97 -5.48 2.31
N ALA A 190 10.73 -4.46 1.47
CA ALA A 190 11.00 -3.06 1.74
C ALA A 190 9.71 -2.26 1.82
N SER A 191 9.74 -1.16 2.56
CA SER A 191 8.67 -0.18 2.63
C SER A 191 9.21 1.24 2.77
N LEU A 192 8.43 2.22 2.34
CA LEU A 192 8.67 3.63 2.59
C LEU A 192 7.56 4.20 3.46
N ILE A 193 7.95 4.91 4.51
CA ILE A 193 7.04 5.67 5.37
C ILE A 193 7.13 7.13 4.95
N PHE A 194 6.06 7.65 4.36
CA PHE A 194 5.91 9.05 3.98
C PHE A 194 5.29 9.84 5.11
N SER A 195 5.87 11.00 5.41
CA SER A 195 5.36 12.01 6.34
C SER A 195 5.43 13.36 5.64
N GLY A 196 4.35 13.77 5.00
CA GLY A 196 4.38 14.91 4.09
C GLY A 196 5.22 14.63 2.85
N THR A 197 6.24 15.46 2.61
CA THR A 197 7.19 15.33 1.50
C THR A 197 8.38 14.42 1.82
N ASP A 198 8.62 14.17 3.11
CA ASP A 198 9.74 13.36 3.56
C ASP A 198 9.36 11.87 3.61
N TYR A 199 10.33 11.02 3.39
CA TYR A 199 10.15 9.57 3.50
C TYR A 199 11.41 8.88 4.01
N LYS A 200 11.20 7.78 4.73
CA LYS A 200 12.26 6.91 5.22
C LYS A 200 11.98 5.45 4.88
N ILE A 201 13.05 4.67 4.69
CA ILE A 201 12.94 3.25 4.41
C ILE A 201 12.83 2.42 5.70
N VAL A 202 12.00 1.37 5.67
CA VAL A 202 11.99 0.27 6.63
C VAL A 202 12.10 -1.04 5.86
N LYS A 203 12.99 -1.92 6.30
CA LYS A 203 13.31 -3.18 5.61
C LYS A 203 13.14 -4.37 6.55
N ASN A 204 12.57 -5.46 6.05
CA ASN A 204 12.56 -6.75 6.74
C ASN A 204 13.94 -7.43 6.66
N TYR A 205 14.64 -7.24 5.53
CA TYR A 205 15.97 -7.77 5.28
C TYR A 205 16.91 -6.67 4.77
N GLU A 206 18.19 -6.73 5.13
CA GLU A 206 19.17 -5.68 4.80
C GLU A 206 19.39 -5.47 3.29
N ASN A 207 19.23 -6.50 2.49
CA ASN A 207 19.39 -6.46 1.04
C ASN A 207 18.17 -5.96 0.28
N SER A 208 17.02 -5.76 0.94
CA SER A 208 15.84 -5.15 0.33
C SER A 208 16.05 -3.63 0.20
N LYS A 209 15.67 -3.07 -0.93
CA LYS A 209 15.98 -1.69 -1.31
C LYS A 209 14.76 -0.91 -1.76
N ALA A 210 14.90 0.40 -1.79
CA ALA A 210 13.99 1.29 -2.47
C ALA A 210 14.79 2.38 -3.19
N TYR A 211 14.22 2.92 -4.25
CA TYR A 211 14.90 3.88 -5.11
C TYR A 211 14.00 5.06 -5.45
N ASP A 212 14.64 6.21 -5.55
CA ASP A 212 14.09 7.44 -6.05
C ASP A 212 14.67 7.67 -7.46
N ILE A 213 13.80 7.89 -8.43
CA ILE A 213 14.20 7.94 -9.85
C ILE A 213 13.61 9.19 -10.50
N VAL A 214 14.47 9.97 -11.14
CA VAL A 214 14.08 11.14 -11.92
C VAL A 214 14.68 11.07 -13.32
N PHE A 215 14.08 11.81 -14.26
CA PHE A 215 14.64 12.02 -15.59
C PHE A 215 14.97 13.49 -15.74
N GLU A 216 16.28 13.80 -15.71
CA GLU A 216 16.82 15.17 -15.80
C GLU A 216 17.99 15.21 -16.78
N ASP A 217 18.13 16.30 -17.52
CA ASP A 217 19.23 16.52 -18.48
C ASP A 217 19.45 15.38 -19.48
N GLY A 218 18.34 14.76 -19.93
CA GLY A 218 18.39 13.68 -20.93
C GLY A 218 18.76 12.30 -20.40
N LYS A 219 18.95 12.13 -19.09
CA LYS A 219 19.33 10.88 -18.43
C LYS A 219 18.47 10.55 -17.22
N TYR A 220 18.41 9.27 -16.88
CA TYR A 220 17.81 8.83 -15.60
C TYR A 220 18.84 8.93 -14.49
N ILE A 221 18.41 9.46 -13.36
CA ILE A 221 19.15 9.47 -12.10
C ILE A 221 18.37 8.55 -11.15
N GLU A 222 18.96 7.41 -10.80
CA GLU A 222 18.43 6.46 -9.83
C GLU A 222 19.26 6.54 -8.55
N LYS A 223 18.62 6.88 -7.44
CA LYS A 223 19.26 7.02 -6.13
C LYS A 223 18.64 6.01 -5.16
N GLU A 224 19.47 5.15 -4.56
CA GLU A 224 19.03 4.28 -3.46
C GLU A 224 18.64 5.12 -2.25
N ILE A 225 17.50 4.80 -1.64
CA ILE A 225 17.00 5.43 -0.41
C ILE A 225 17.59 4.66 0.77
N ILE A 226 18.29 5.38 1.65
CA ILE A 226 19.03 4.82 2.79
C ILE A 226 18.30 5.14 4.09
#